data_79265585d5d3638c2f01949fe9460054
#
_entry.id   79265585d5d3638c2f01949fe9460054
#
_cell.length_a   1.000
_cell.length_b   1.000
_cell.length_c   1.000
_cell.angle_alpha   90.00
_cell.angle_beta   90.00
_cell.angle_gamma   90.00
#
_symmetry.space_group_name_H-M   'P 1'
#
loop_
_entity.id
_entity.type
_entity.pdbx_description
1 polymer ?
#
loop_
_entity_poly.entity_id
_entity_poly.type
_entity_poly.pdbx_seq_one_letter_code
_entity_poly.pdbx_strand_id
1 'polypeptide(L)'
;MFALGILPALLVLYLRRSVPESPVFEQRTRTGARRGVMETMRGRWKLLAYMIVTMAVFNAFSHGSQDVYPTFLKLQMHFDTHVTSLLTIILNLGALVGGLVFGQWSEKIGRRRAMAIACVLALPAIPLWSYGGSVLLLAIGAFWIQIAVQGAWGVVPGYLNELSPDDVRGTLPGFAYQLGNLLVSWTAFAMTWVAHANGGNYAIVQSVWIAIVAVLLAILTWFGPEAHGAKFGVTPETGDATMRGSPAVAD
;
A
#
# COMPACT_ATOMS: atom_id res chain seq x y z
N MET A 1 -14.25 -12.41 -20.83
CA MET A 1 -13.80 -11.70 -19.62
C MET A 1 -13.39 -10.26 -19.88
N PHE A 2 -12.65 -9.93 -20.94
CA PHE A 2 -12.21 -8.56 -21.22
C PHE A 2 -13.37 -7.56 -21.46
N ALA A 3 -14.50 -7.98 -22.00
CA ALA A 3 -15.66 -7.12 -22.22
C ALA A 3 -16.26 -6.53 -20.91
N LEU A 4 -16.12 -7.23 -19.77
CA LEU A 4 -16.55 -6.73 -18.46
C LEU A 4 -15.67 -5.56 -17.97
N GLY A 5 -14.42 -5.46 -18.45
CA GLY A 5 -13.53 -4.34 -18.15
C GLY A 5 -13.98 -3.00 -18.75
N ILE A 6 -14.93 -3.00 -19.71
CA ILE A 6 -15.50 -1.78 -20.30
C ILE A 6 -16.44 -1.08 -19.31
N LEU A 7 -17.12 -1.81 -18.43
CA LEU A 7 -18.09 -1.25 -17.48
C LEU A 7 -17.45 -0.21 -16.54
N PRO A 8 -16.29 -0.46 -15.87
CA PRO A 8 -15.61 0.56 -15.08
C PRO A 8 -15.20 1.79 -15.91
N ALA A 9 -14.79 1.61 -17.17
CA ALA A 9 -14.42 2.73 -18.05
C ALA A 9 -15.64 3.63 -18.36
N LEU A 10 -16.80 3.04 -18.62
CA LEU A 10 -18.04 3.80 -18.81
C LEU A 10 -18.46 4.54 -17.53
N LEU A 11 -18.30 3.90 -16.37
CA LEU A 11 -18.54 4.55 -15.07
C LEU A 11 -17.62 5.76 -14.87
N VAL A 12 -16.34 5.65 -15.21
CA VAL A 12 -15.39 6.79 -15.14
C VAL A 12 -15.83 7.94 -16.05
N LEU A 13 -16.30 7.66 -17.28
CA LEU A 13 -16.82 8.68 -18.18
C LEU A 13 -18.07 9.38 -17.61
N TYR A 14 -18.96 8.61 -16.99
CA TYR A 14 -20.15 9.14 -16.32
C TYR A 14 -19.76 10.04 -15.13
N LEU A 15 -18.90 9.56 -14.25
CA LEU A 15 -18.42 10.31 -13.08
C LEU A 15 -17.72 11.62 -13.49
N ARG A 16 -16.87 11.58 -14.52
CA ARG A 16 -16.16 12.76 -15.03
C ARG A 16 -17.10 13.85 -15.55
N ARG A 17 -18.29 13.48 -16.03
CA ARG A 17 -19.32 14.46 -16.48
C ARG A 17 -20.20 14.96 -15.36
N SER A 18 -20.39 14.19 -14.31
CA SER A 18 -21.39 14.42 -13.27
C SER A 18 -20.83 14.97 -11.97
N VAL A 19 -19.50 14.81 -11.73
CA VAL A 19 -18.85 15.29 -10.50
C VAL A 19 -18.16 16.62 -10.77
N PRO A 20 -18.55 17.71 -10.06
CA PRO A 20 -17.87 18.99 -10.16
C PRO A 20 -16.43 18.87 -9.66
N GLU A 21 -15.53 19.67 -10.22
CA GLU A 21 -14.13 19.76 -9.78
C GLU A 21 -14.06 20.20 -8.31
N SER A 22 -13.04 19.71 -7.60
CA SER A 22 -12.89 20.10 -6.20
C SER A 22 -12.53 21.60 -6.09
N PRO A 23 -13.04 22.31 -5.07
CA PRO A 23 -12.72 23.74 -4.87
C PRO A 23 -11.21 24.03 -4.80
N VAL A 24 -10.45 23.09 -4.25
CA VAL A 24 -8.97 23.19 -4.17
C VAL A 24 -8.34 23.12 -5.57
N PHE A 25 -8.87 22.30 -6.46
CA PHE A 25 -8.38 22.20 -7.83
C PHE A 25 -8.70 23.45 -8.65
N GLU A 26 -9.91 23.99 -8.50
CA GLU A 26 -10.32 25.25 -9.17
C GLU A 26 -9.46 26.43 -8.74
N GLN A 27 -9.21 26.58 -7.43
CA GLN A 27 -8.34 27.65 -6.91
C GLN A 27 -6.93 27.55 -7.48
N ARG A 28 -6.37 26.34 -7.59
CA ARG A 28 -5.04 26.12 -8.18
C ARG A 28 -4.97 26.45 -9.66
N THR A 29 -6.02 26.11 -10.39
CA THR A 29 -6.09 26.43 -11.84
C THR A 29 -6.14 27.93 -12.06
N ARG A 30 -6.79 28.68 -11.17
CA ARG A 30 -6.86 30.15 -11.21
C ARG A 30 -5.53 30.81 -10.86
N THR A 31 -4.73 30.24 -9.96
CA THR A 31 -3.45 30.83 -9.53
C THR A 31 -2.28 30.48 -10.46
N GLY A 32 -2.47 29.64 -11.48
CA GLY A 32 -1.45 29.31 -12.49
C GLY A 32 -0.23 28.52 -11.98
N ALA A 33 -0.19 28.16 -10.70
CA ALA A 33 0.95 27.56 -10.02
C ALA A 33 1.01 26.03 -10.24
N ARG A 34 1.25 25.59 -11.50
CA ARG A 34 1.60 24.19 -11.78
C ARG A 34 3.12 24.01 -11.67
N ARG A 35 3.62 23.74 -10.48
CA ARG A 35 5.01 23.28 -10.31
C ARG A 35 5.09 21.79 -10.64
N GLY A 36 6.14 21.39 -11.36
CA GLY A 36 6.41 19.97 -11.62
C GLY A 36 6.81 19.23 -10.34
N VAL A 37 6.60 17.90 -10.31
CA VAL A 37 6.99 17.07 -9.16
C VAL A 37 8.45 17.32 -8.77
N MET A 38 9.35 17.34 -9.75
CA MET A 38 10.78 17.52 -9.54
C MET A 38 11.11 18.90 -8.94
N GLU A 39 10.43 19.95 -9.38
CA GLU A 39 10.63 21.31 -8.88
C GLU A 39 10.11 21.46 -7.44
N THR A 40 8.92 20.93 -7.15
CA THR A 40 8.33 20.95 -5.79
C THR A 40 9.14 20.11 -4.81
N MET A 41 9.76 19.02 -5.28
CA MET A 41 10.59 18.14 -4.46
C MET A 41 12.04 18.64 -4.31
N ARG A 42 12.41 19.72 -5.01
CA ARG A 42 13.73 20.35 -4.85
C ARG A 42 13.91 20.79 -3.39
N GLY A 43 14.90 20.23 -2.70
CA GLY A 43 15.12 20.42 -1.25
C GLY A 43 14.37 19.45 -0.33
N ARG A 44 13.44 18.64 -0.86
CA ARG A 44 12.68 17.62 -0.11
C ARG A 44 13.02 16.19 -0.54
N TRP A 45 14.20 15.97 -1.09
CA TRP A 45 14.64 14.69 -1.63
C TRP A 45 14.57 13.55 -0.61
N LYS A 46 14.77 13.85 0.69
CA LYS A 46 14.64 12.84 1.77
C LYS A 46 13.22 12.27 1.86
N LEU A 47 12.21 13.12 1.73
CA LEU A 47 10.82 12.68 1.71
C LEU A 47 10.52 11.84 0.46
N LEU A 48 10.98 12.28 -0.70
CA LEU A 48 10.82 11.52 -1.94
C LEU A 48 11.49 10.14 -1.86
N ALA A 49 12.75 10.09 -1.41
CA ALA A 49 13.48 8.85 -1.22
C ALA A 49 12.76 7.92 -0.21
N TYR A 50 12.29 8.45 0.90
CA TYR A 50 11.51 7.70 1.88
C TYR A 50 10.24 7.10 1.25
N MET A 51 9.47 7.89 0.49
CA MET A 51 8.25 7.41 -0.18
C MET A 51 8.56 6.31 -1.19
N ILE A 52 9.61 6.47 -2.02
CA ILE A 52 10.01 5.47 -3.02
C ILE A 52 10.48 4.18 -2.35
N VAL A 53 11.35 4.27 -1.34
CA VAL A 53 11.85 3.10 -0.60
C VAL A 53 10.71 2.38 0.12
N THR A 54 9.84 3.13 0.80
CA THR A 54 8.67 2.56 1.46
C THR A 54 7.77 1.84 0.45
N MET A 55 7.51 2.44 -0.71
CA MET A 55 6.74 1.79 -1.77
C MET A 55 7.43 0.57 -2.36
N ALA A 56 8.76 0.59 -2.52
CA ALA A 56 9.51 -0.58 -2.96
C ALA A 56 9.32 -1.75 -1.97
N VAL A 57 9.46 -1.50 -0.67
CA VAL A 57 9.30 -2.53 0.36
C VAL A 57 7.83 -3.01 0.45
N PHE A 58 6.84 -2.12 0.30
CA PHE A 58 5.43 -2.52 0.20
C PHE A 58 5.15 -3.40 -1.01
N ASN A 59 5.67 -3.04 -2.18
CA ASN A 59 5.55 -3.85 -3.38
C ASN A 59 6.23 -5.22 -3.20
N ALA A 60 7.44 -5.26 -2.61
CA ALA A 60 8.13 -6.51 -2.27
C ALA A 60 7.33 -7.38 -1.30
N PHE A 61 6.60 -6.79 -0.36
CA PHE A 61 5.72 -7.48 0.57
C PHE A 61 4.51 -8.10 -0.13
N SER A 62 3.85 -7.32 -0.99
CA SER A 62 2.69 -7.77 -1.75
C SER A 62 3.06 -8.84 -2.78
N HIS A 63 4.01 -8.55 -3.69
CA HIS A 63 4.45 -9.49 -4.72
C HIS A 63 5.06 -10.76 -4.12
N GLY A 64 5.86 -10.64 -3.06
CA GLY A 64 6.44 -11.79 -2.38
C GLY A 64 5.43 -12.74 -1.74
N SER A 65 4.24 -12.25 -1.37
CA SER A 65 3.19 -13.07 -0.76
C SER A 65 2.20 -13.68 -1.76
N GLN A 66 2.12 -13.15 -2.98
CA GLN A 66 1.08 -13.51 -3.94
C GLN A 66 1.61 -14.21 -5.20
N ASP A 67 2.68 -13.67 -5.82
CA ASP A 67 3.05 -14.04 -7.18
C ASP A 67 3.56 -15.48 -7.28
N VAL A 68 4.32 -15.94 -6.28
CA VAL A 68 4.93 -17.28 -6.28
C VAL A 68 4.04 -18.31 -5.57
N TYR A 69 3.03 -17.88 -4.84
CA TYR A 69 2.20 -18.78 -4.03
C TYR A 69 1.45 -19.84 -4.86
N PRO A 70 0.82 -19.53 -6.01
CA PRO A 70 0.23 -20.56 -6.85
C PRO A 70 1.25 -21.57 -7.39
N THR A 71 2.49 -21.11 -7.66
CA THR A 71 3.59 -21.98 -8.10
C THR A 71 4.02 -22.93 -6.98
N PHE A 72 4.16 -22.42 -5.75
CA PHE A 72 4.41 -23.23 -4.55
C PHE A 72 3.36 -24.33 -4.38
N LEU A 73 2.07 -23.99 -4.48
CA LEU A 73 0.96 -24.94 -4.32
C LEU A 73 0.98 -26.04 -5.39
N LYS A 74 1.35 -25.71 -6.64
CA LYS A 74 1.40 -26.67 -7.73
C LYS A 74 2.68 -27.50 -7.73
N LEU A 75 3.85 -26.89 -7.59
CA LEU A 75 5.13 -27.56 -7.79
C LEU A 75 5.65 -28.23 -6.51
N GLN A 76 5.46 -27.63 -5.34
CA GLN A 76 5.97 -28.21 -4.09
C GLN A 76 4.90 -28.99 -3.33
N MET A 77 3.65 -28.50 -3.29
CA MET A 77 2.55 -29.18 -2.61
C MET A 77 1.83 -30.20 -3.50
N HIS A 78 2.12 -30.21 -4.81
CA HIS A 78 1.51 -31.09 -5.82
C HIS A 78 -0.02 -31.03 -5.87
N PHE A 79 -0.60 -29.87 -5.53
CA PHE A 79 -2.04 -29.69 -5.63
C PHE A 79 -2.49 -29.51 -7.08
N ASP A 80 -3.67 -30.02 -7.37
CA ASP A 80 -4.32 -29.80 -8.65
C ASP A 80 -4.73 -28.34 -8.84
N THR A 81 -5.17 -28.02 -10.04
CA THR A 81 -5.59 -26.65 -10.39
C THR A 81 -6.81 -26.20 -9.59
N HIS A 82 -7.69 -27.13 -9.20
CA HIS A 82 -8.93 -26.81 -8.48
C HIS A 82 -8.62 -26.33 -7.05
N VAL A 83 -7.82 -27.10 -6.31
CA VAL A 83 -7.38 -26.77 -4.94
C VAL A 83 -6.53 -25.49 -4.96
N THR A 84 -5.61 -25.35 -5.93
CA THR A 84 -4.79 -24.15 -6.08
C THR A 84 -5.67 -22.91 -6.29
N SER A 85 -6.68 -22.99 -7.15
CA SER A 85 -7.60 -21.88 -7.40
C SER A 85 -8.42 -21.54 -6.17
N LEU A 86 -8.92 -22.54 -5.44
CA LEU A 86 -9.67 -22.35 -4.20
C LEU A 86 -8.82 -21.60 -3.15
N LEU A 87 -7.59 -22.05 -2.91
CA LEU A 87 -6.67 -21.41 -1.97
C LEU A 87 -6.33 -19.96 -2.40
N THR A 88 -6.19 -19.73 -3.71
CA THR A 88 -5.96 -18.37 -4.24
C THR A 88 -7.20 -17.47 -4.06
N ILE A 89 -8.41 -18.00 -4.18
CA ILE A 89 -9.64 -17.25 -3.88
C ILE A 89 -9.69 -16.89 -2.39
N ILE A 90 -9.41 -17.83 -1.49
CA ILE A 90 -9.39 -17.60 -0.05
C ILE A 90 -8.34 -16.54 0.32
N LEU A 91 -7.16 -16.61 -0.29
CA LEU A 91 -6.11 -15.60 -0.18
C LEU A 91 -6.62 -14.20 -0.55
N ASN A 92 -7.32 -14.06 -1.69
CA ASN A 92 -7.89 -12.77 -2.13
C ASN A 92 -9.05 -12.28 -1.24
N LEU A 93 -9.83 -13.19 -0.64
CA LEU A 93 -10.84 -12.81 0.36
C LEU A 93 -10.18 -12.22 1.61
N GLY A 94 -9.06 -12.80 2.06
CA GLY A 94 -8.23 -12.22 3.12
C GLY A 94 -7.74 -10.81 2.79
N ALA A 95 -7.34 -10.60 1.54
CA ALA A 95 -6.91 -9.30 1.03
C ALA A 95 -8.01 -8.22 1.14
N LEU A 96 -9.23 -8.55 0.73
CA LEU A 96 -10.39 -7.67 0.86
C LEU A 96 -10.67 -7.30 2.32
N VAL A 97 -10.75 -8.28 3.19
CA VAL A 97 -11.02 -8.07 4.62
C VAL A 97 -9.92 -7.22 5.25
N GLY A 98 -8.66 -7.55 4.99
CA GLY A 98 -7.51 -6.82 5.51
C GLY A 98 -7.52 -5.35 5.10
N GLY A 99 -7.68 -5.07 3.81
CA GLY A 99 -7.70 -3.71 3.28
C GLY A 99 -8.81 -2.85 3.89
N LEU A 100 -10.02 -3.39 4.02
CA LEU A 100 -11.15 -2.70 4.63
C LEU A 100 -10.94 -2.45 6.14
N VAL A 101 -10.56 -3.47 6.88
CA VAL A 101 -10.39 -3.38 8.34
C VAL A 101 -9.27 -2.43 8.71
N PHE A 102 -8.09 -2.60 8.15
CA PHE A 102 -6.94 -1.77 8.49
C PHE A 102 -7.05 -0.37 7.89
N GLY A 103 -7.67 -0.20 6.71
CA GLY A 103 -7.97 1.10 6.15
C GLY A 103 -8.77 1.95 7.11
N GLN A 104 -9.90 1.44 7.60
CA GLN A 104 -10.75 2.14 8.58
C GLN A 104 -10.08 2.30 9.94
N TRP A 105 -9.42 1.25 10.43
CA TRP A 105 -8.77 1.27 11.74
C TRP A 105 -7.62 2.28 11.78
N SER A 106 -6.90 2.46 10.68
CA SER A 106 -5.80 3.43 10.57
C SER A 106 -6.22 4.87 10.81
N GLU A 107 -7.51 5.19 10.60
CA GLU A 107 -8.06 6.53 10.89
C GLU A 107 -8.15 6.81 12.39
N LYS A 108 -8.28 5.76 13.22
CA LYS A 108 -8.38 5.88 14.67
C LYS A 108 -7.02 5.85 15.36
N ILE A 109 -6.14 4.93 14.96
CA ILE A 109 -4.85 4.68 15.65
C ILE A 109 -3.65 5.38 14.99
N GLY A 110 -3.86 5.97 13.81
CA GLY A 110 -2.81 6.57 12.98
C GLY A 110 -2.29 5.63 11.90
N ARG A 111 -1.86 6.20 10.78
CA ARG A 111 -1.44 5.46 9.57
C ARG A 111 -0.24 4.56 9.85
N ARG A 112 0.81 5.10 10.46
CA ARG A 112 2.07 4.39 10.77
C ARG A 112 1.85 3.18 11.66
N ARG A 113 1.12 3.38 12.76
CA ARG A 113 0.85 2.29 13.72
C ARG A 113 0.04 1.17 13.09
N ALA A 114 -0.99 1.51 12.32
CA ALA A 114 -1.81 0.51 11.62
C ALA A 114 -0.96 -0.32 10.64
N MET A 115 -0.11 0.31 9.83
CA MET A 115 0.78 -0.39 8.91
C MET A 115 1.79 -1.28 9.65
N ALA A 116 2.45 -0.76 10.69
CA ALA A 116 3.41 -1.54 11.46
C ALA A 116 2.77 -2.77 12.14
N ILE A 117 1.59 -2.61 12.73
CA ILE A 117 0.84 -3.72 13.34
C ILE A 117 0.47 -4.76 12.28
N ALA A 118 -0.01 -4.33 11.11
CA ALA A 118 -0.33 -5.23 10.02
C ALA A 118 0.91 -6.01 9.56
N CYS A 119 2.07 -5.36 9.41
CA CYS A 119 3.31 -6.05 9.04
C CYS A 119 3.73 -7.09 10.09
N VAL A 120 3.67 -6.76 11.37
CA VAL A 120 4.00 -7.70 12.47
C VAL A 120 3.02 -8.87 12.49
N LEU A 121 1.73 -8.63 12.18
CA LEU A 121 0.70 -9.67 12.12
C LEU A 121 0.95 -10.72 11.03
N ALA A 122 1.76 -10.41 10.02
CA ALA A 122 2.15 -11.35 8.98
C ALA A 122 3.06 -12.47 9.52
N LEU A 123 3.91 -12.17 10.51
CA LEU A 123 4.93 -13.12 10.99
C LEU A 123 4.33 -14.42 11.55
N PRO A 124 3.33 -14.40 12.46
CA PRO A 124 2.72 -15.62 12.96
C PRO A 124 1.86 -16.36 11.91
N ALA A 125 1.52 -15.75 10.78
CA ALA A 125 0.82 -16.44 9.70
C ALA A 125 1.75 -17.31 8.84
N ILE A 126 3.06 -17.02 8.80
CA ILE A 126 4.05 -17.70 7.95
C ILE A 126 4.04 -19.23 8.14
N PRO A 127 4.06 -19.80 9.35
CA PRO A 127 4.06 -21.25 9.54
C PRO A 127 2.84 -21.93 8.92
N LEU A 128 1.66 -21.35 9.06
CA LEU A 128 0.42 -21.91 8.48
C LEU A 128 0.39 -21.75 6.96
N TRP A 129 0.85 -20.61 6.45
CA TRP A 129 0.81 -20.26 5.04
C TRP A 129 1.83 -21.04 4.19
N SER A 130 3.03 -21.31 4.74
CA SER A 130 4.13 -21.97 4.00
C SER A 130 4.32 -23.44 4.35
N TYR A 131 3.94 -23.88 5.56
CA TYR A 131 4.23 -25.22 6.06
C TYR A 131 2.97 -25.95 6.55
N GLY A 132 1.78 -25.43 6.28
CA GLY A 132 0.54 -26.11 6.64
C GLY A 132 0.45 -27.49 6.00
N GLY A 133 0.38 -28.53 6.82
CA GLY A 133 0.32 -29.93 6.40
C GLY A 133 -1.02 -30.37 5.82
N SER A 134 -2.00 -29.49 5.71
CA SER A 134 -3.31 -29.76 5.13
C SER A 134 -3.86 -28.56 4.36
N VAL A 135 -4.79 -28.81 3.44
CA VAL A 135 -5.46 -27.75 2.68
C VAL A 135 -6.13 -26.73 3.58
N LEU A 136 -6.72 -27.18 4.71
CA LEU A 136 -7.36 -26.29 5.68
C LEU A 136 -6.36 -25.35 6.35
N LEU A 137 -5.21 -25.86 6.79
CA LEU A 137 -4.19 -25.04 7.45
C LEU A 137 -3.57 -24.03 6.46
N LEU A 138 -3.33 -24.45 5.22
CA LEU A 138 -2.87 -23.55 4.15
C LEU A 138 -3.92 -22.48 3.82
N ALA A 139 -5.22 -22.83 3.83
CA ALA A 139 -6.30 -21.87 3.61
C ALA A 139 -6.35 -20.82 4.73
N ILE A 140 -6.26 -21.23 5.98
CA ILE A 140 -6.20 -20.32 7.13
C ILE A 140 -4.96 -19.44 7.05
N GLY A 141 -3.80 -20.02 6.73
CA GLY A 141 -2.55 -19.28 6.56
C GLY A 141 -2.61 -18.28 5.41
N ALA A 142 -3.16 -18.68 4.25
CA ALA A 142 -3.35 -17.83 3.09
C ALA A 142 -4.31 -16.65 3.37
N PHE A 143 -5.40 -16.90 4.04
CA PHE A 143 -6.35 -15.88 4.46
C PHE A 143 -5.69 -14.89 5.43
N TRP A 144 -5.00 -15.40 6.45
CA TRP A 144 -4.36 -14.57 7.47
C TRP A 144 -3.22 -13.73 6.92
N ILE A 145 -2.31 -14.34 6.12
CA ILE A 145 -1.19 -13.59 5.56
C ILE A 145 -1.67 -12.40 4.72
N GLN A 146 -2.76 -12.57 3.97
CA GLN A 146 -3.31 -11.50 3.15
C GLN A 146 -4.11 -10.46 3.94
N ILE A 147 -4.72 -10.82 5.05
CA ILE A 147 -5.24 -9.80 5.98
C ILE A 147 -4.11 -8.87 6.42
N ALA A 148 -2.95 -9.41 6.73
CA ALA A 148 -1.80 -8.62 7.17
C ALA A 148 -1.21 -7.79 5.99
N VAL A 149 -0.89 -8.43 4.87
CA VAL A 149 -0.25 -7.79 3.72
C VAL A 149 -1.16 -6.71 3.12
N GLN A 150 -2.38 -7.06 2.77
CA GLN A 150 -3.31 -6.11 2.15
C GLN A 150 -3.98 -5.19 3.18
N GLY A 151 -3.93 -5.56 4.46
CA GLY A 151 -4.26 -4.65 5.55
C GLY A 151 -3.32 -3.46 5.60
N ALA A 152 -2.01 -3.71 5.53
CA ALA A 152 -1.01 -2.64 5.42
C ALA A 152 -1.22 -1.81 4.13
N TRP A 153 -1.51 -2.46 2.99
CA TRP A 153 -1.80 -1.80 1.71
C TRP A 153 -3.04 -0.91 1.75
N GLY A 154 -4.10 -1.29 2.47
CA GLY A 154 -5.31 -0.48 2.61
C GLY A 154 -5.06 0.90 3.24
N VAL A 155 -3.96 1.07 3.96
CA VAL A 155 -3.55 2.33 4.60
C VAL A 155 -2.66 3.19 3.69
N VAL A 156 -1.92 2.57 2.77
CA VAL A 156 -0.89 3.23 1.94
C VAL A 156 -1.42 4.44 1.15
N PRO A 157 -2.56 4.38 0.44
CA PRO A 157 -3.02 5.52 -0.34
C PRO A 157 -3.26 6.76 0.51
N GLY A 158 -3.90 6.60 1.69
CA GLY A 158 -4.11 7.68 2.65
C GLY A 158 -2.77 8.25 3.15
N TYR A 159 -1.87 7.37 3.57
CA TYR A 159 -0.57 7.77 4.09
C TYR A 159 0.28 8.54 3.07
N LEU A 160 0.38 8.07 1.82
CA LEU A 160 1.12 8.77 0.78
C LEU A 160 0.51 10.12 0.41
N ASN A 161 -0.82 10.20 0.38
CA ASN A 161 -1.50 11.46 0.12
C ASN A 161 -1.29 12.48 1.24
N GLU A 162 -1.34 12.04 2.51
CA GLU A 162 -1.08 12.89 3.67
C GLU A 162 0.38 13.38 3.72
N LEU A 163 1.35 12.56 3.29
CA LEU A 163 2.76 12.94 3.19
C LEU A 163 3.05 13.89 2.01
N SER A 164 2.21 13.88 1.00
CA SER A 164 2.48 14.62 -0.24
C SER A 164 2.20 16.11 -0.07
N PRO A 165 3.14 16.99 -0.48
CA PRO A 165 2.87 18.42 -0.57
C PRO A 165 1.66 18.71 -1.46
N ASP A 166 0.89 19.74 -1.10
CA ASP A 166 -0.34 20.09 -1.80
C ASP A 166 -0.16 20.25 -3.30
N ASP A 167 0.95 20.86 -3.73
CA ASP A 167 1.24 21.16 -5.14
C ASP A 167 1.36 19.92 -6.03
N VAL A 168 1.75 18.77 -5.47
CA VAL A 168 2.04 17.54 -6.23
C VAL A 168 1.27 16.33 -5.72
N ARG A 169 0.33 16.52 -4.80
CA ARG A 169 -0.45 15.42 -4.17
C ARG A 169 -1.19 14.54 -5.17
N GLY A 170 -1.63 15.10 -6.31
CA GLY A 170 -2.31 14.32 -7.35
C GLY A 170 -1.38 13.42 -8.16
N THR A 171 -0.06 13.60 -8.10
CA THR A 171 0.91 12.88 -8.95
C THR A 171 2.00 12.17 -8.16
N LEU A 172 2.44 12.75 -7.04
CA LEU A 172 3.57 12.23 -6.25
C LEU A 172 3.35 10.83 -5.71
N PRO A 173 2.17 10.47 -5.13
CA PRO A 173 1.89 9.11 -4.67
C PRO A 173 2.03 8.08 -5.80
N GLY A 174 1.43 8.36 -6.96
CA GLY A 174 1.52 7.49 -8.13
C GLY A 174 2.96 7.37 -8.67
N PHE A 175 3.72 8.44 -8.69
CA PHE A 175 5.12 8.44 -9.10
C PHE A 175 5.98 7.60 -8.15
N ALA A 176 5.85 7.79 -6.83
CA ALA A 176 6.57 7.00 -5.83
C ALA A 176 6.19 5.51 -5.91
N TYR A 177 4.90 5.19 -6.12
CA TYR A 177 4.43 3.84 -6.33
C TYR A 177 5.10 3.17 -7.53
N GLN A 178 5.10 3.82 -8.68
CA GLN A 178 5.66 3.24 -9.91
C GLN A 178 7.19 3.06 -9.84
N LEU A 179 7.91 4.00 -9.24
CA LEU A 179 9.34 3.83 -9.01
C LEU A 179 9.62 2.69 -8.00
N GLY A 180 8.84 2.61 -6.93
CA GLY A 180 8.93 1.50 -5.98
C GLY A 180 8.67 0.15 -6.66
N ASN A 181 7.65 0.06 -7.51
CA ASN A 181 7.33 -1.15 -8.25
C ASN A 181 8.46 -1.54 -9.24
N LEU A 182 9.02 -0.56 -9.94
CA LEU A 182 10.16 -0.79 -10.85
C LEU A 182 11.37 -1.39 -10.11
N LEU A 183 11.69 -0.88 -8.92
CA LEU A 183 12.81 -1.36 -8.11
C LEU A 183 12.67 -2.83 -7.70
N VAL A 184 11.46 -3.34 -7.54
CA VAL A 184 11.18 -4.70 -7.07
C VAL A 184 10.51 -5.59 -8.11
N SER A 185 10.42 -5.16 -9.36
CA SER A 185 9.79 -5.91 -10.46
C SER A 185 10.40 -7.30 -10.70
N TRP A 186 11.65 -7.51 -10.29
CA TRP A 186 12.38 -8.78 -10.37
C TRP A 186 12.07 -9.77 -9.22
N THR A 187 11.23 -9.40 -8.24
CA THR A 187 10.97 -10.20 -7.02
C THR A 187 10.54 -11.63 -7.33
N ALA A 188 9.53 -11.81 -8.18
CA ALA A 188 9.04 -13.15 -8.52
C ALA A 188 10.12 -14.01 -9.21
N PHE A 189 10.91 -13.40 -10.09
CA PHE A 189 12.03 -14.08 -10.74
C PHE A 189 13.08 -14.51 -9.71
N ALA A 190 13.51 -13.60 -8.82
CA ALA A 190 14.50 -13.90 -7.80
C ALA A 190 14.04 -15.01 -6.86
N MET A 191 12.80 -14.94 -6.37
CA MET A 191 12.24 -15.96 -5.50
C MET A 191 12.19 -17.34 -6.19
N THR A 192 11.77 -17.37 -7.45
CA THR A 192 11.74 -18.61 -8.24
C THR A 192 13.15 -19.17 -8.48
N TRP A 193 14.11 -18.31 -8.84
CA TRP A 193 15.49 -18.71 -9.04
C TRP A 193 16.12 -19.28 -7.78
N VAL A 194 15.94 -18.60 -6.63
CA VAL A 194 16.43 -19.09 -5.33
C VAL A 194 15.75 -20.40 -4.93
N ALA A 195 14.44 -20.55 -5.19
CA ALA A 195 13.73 -21.80 -4.91
C ALA A 195 14.30 -22.96 -5.73
N HIS A 196 14.55 -22.77 -7.01
CA HIS A 196 15.19 -23.78 -7.87
C HIS A 196 16.59 -24.14 -7.39
N ALA A 197 17.41 -23.15 -7.02
CA ALA A 197 18.75 -23.38 -6.48
C ALA A 197 18.73 -24.15 -5.15
N ASN A 198 17.61 -24.11 -4.41
CA ASN A 198 17.40 -24.83 -3.15
C ASN A 198 16.51 -26.07 -3.32
N GLY A 199 16.63 -26.79 -4.43
CA GLY A 199 15.90 -28.05 -4.65
C GLY A 199 14.40 -27.91 -4.80
N GLY A 200 13.90 -26.75 -5.24
CA GLY A 200 12.47 -26.48 -5.42
C GLY A 200 11.74 -26.11 -4.13
N ASN A 201 12.45 -25.68 -3.08
CA ASN A 201 11.85 -25.36 -1.80
C ASN A 201 11.31 -23.92 -1.77
N TYR A 202 10.12 -23.72 -2.34
CA TYR A 202 9.40 -22.45 -2.34
C TYR A 202 8.96 -22.02 -0.93
N ALA A 203 8.62 -22.97 -0.05
CA ALA A 203 8.17 -22.69 1.31
C ALA A 203 9.21 -21.89 2.12
N ILE A 204 10.47 -22.32 2.07
CA ILE A 204 11.56 -21.58 2.75
C ILE A 204 11.74 -20.20 2.13
N VAL A 205 11.80 -20.12 0.79
CA VAL A 205 12.07 -18.84 0.11
C VAL A 205 11.00 -17.82 0.40
N GLN A 206 9.72 -18.18 0.27
CA GLN A 206 8.61 -17.25 0.55
C GLN A 206 8.54 -16.87 2.04
N SER A 207 8.82 -17.81 2.95
CA SER A 207 8.83 -17.55 4.40
C SER A 207 9.91 -16.55 4.79
N VAL A 208 11.15 -16.77 4.34
CA VAL A 208 12.28 -15.89 4.63
C VAL A 208 12.08 -14.53 3.99
N TRP A 209 11.59 -14.48 2.73
CA TRP A 209 11.30 -13.23 2.05
C TRP A 209 10.29 -12.40 2.82
N ILE A 210 9.14 -12.98 3.14
CA ILE A 210 8.08 -12.26 3.85
C ILE A 210 8.51 -11.86 5.25
N ALA A 211 9.25 -12.70 5.98
CA ALA A 211 9.73 -12.36 7.31
C ALA A 211 10.67 -11.14 7.28
N ILE A 212 11.65 -11.12 6.36
CA ILE A 212 12.60 -10.00 6.22
C ILE A 212 11.85 -8.73 5.82
N VAL A 213 10.98 -8.81 4.79
CA VAL A 213 10.26 -7.65 4.27
C VAL A 213 9.26 -7.11 5.29
N ALA A 214 8.54 -7.98 6.03
CA ALA A 214 7.62 -7.56 7.09
C ALA A 214 8.34 -6.79 8.21
N VAL A 215 9.48 -7.30 8.68
CA VAL A 215 10.28 -6.63 9.72
C VAL A 215 10.82 -5.30 9.21
N LEU A 216 11.39 -5.29 8.00
CA LEU A 216 11.92 -4.06 7.40
C LEU A 216 10.83 -3.00 7.23
N LEU A 217 9.66 -3.41 6.75
CA LEU A 217 8.53 -2.52 6.55
C LEU A 217 7.94 -2.03 7.88
N ALA A 218 7.86 -2.88 8.90
CA ALA A 218 7.44 -2.48 10.24
C ALA A 218 8.37 -1.39 10.81
N ILE A 219 9.69 -1.55 10.65
CA ILE A 219 10.70 -0.56 11.06
C ILE A 219 10.52 0.74 10.27
N LEU A 220 10.46 0.66 8.93
CA LEU A 220 10.30 1.84 8.07
C LEU A 220 9.03 2.64 8.39
N THR A 221 7.92 1.95 8.63
CA THR A 221 6.65 2.61 8.95
C THR A 221 6.62 3.13 10.38
N TRP A 222 7.20 2.40 11.35
CA TRP A 222 7.25 2.83 12.74
C TRP A 222 8.06 4.10 12.95
N PHE A 223 9.22 4.22 12.29
CA PHE A 223 10.11 5.37 12.38
C PHE A 223 9.90 6.41 11.27
N GLY A 224 8.99 6.17 10.34
CA GLY A 224 8.68 7.07 9.26
C GLY A 224 8.03 8.40 9.71
N PRO A 225 7.88 9.38 8.81
CA PRO A 225 7.18 10.62 9.11
C PRO A 225 5.71 10.37 9.41
N GLU A 226 5.14 11.07 10.40
CA GLU A 226 3.70 11.04 10.69
C GLU A 226 3.03 12.23 10.00
N ALA A 227 1.93 11.96 9.33
CA ALA A 227 1.15 12.98 8.64
C ALA A 227 -0.36 12.82 8.91
N HIS A 228 -0.73 12.00 9.91
CA HIS A 228 -2.12 11.72 10.26
C HIS A 228 -2.88 13.02 10.57
N GLY A 229 -4.01 13.23 9.89
CA GLY A 229 -4.86 14.39 10.09
C GLY A 229 -4.39 15.66 9.39
N ALA A 230 -3.47 15.58 8.43
CA ALA A 230 -3.09 16.72 7.60
C ALA A 230 -4.32 17.33 6.93
N LYS A 231 -4.61 18.59 7.27
CA LYS A 231 -5.73 19.33 6.66
C LYS A 231 -5.37 19.71 5.24
N PHE A 232 -6.19 19.30 4.28
CA PHE A 232 -5.99 19.60 2.87
C PHE A 232 -6.37 21.05 2.54
N GLY A 233 -5.50 21.76 1.85
CA GLY A 233 -5.80 23.10 1.33
C GLY A 233 -5.66 24.25 2.33
N VAL A 234 -5.13 24.02 3.53
CA VAL A 234 -4.81 25.10 4.49
C VAL A 234 -3.32 25.43 4.35
N THR A 235 -3.01 26.53 3.69
CA THR A 235 -1.68 27.11 3.76
C THR A 235 -1.41 27.61 5.19
N PRO A 236 -0.22 27.39 5.77
CA PRO A 236 0.11 27.80 7.14
C PRO A 236 -0.04 29.32 7.40
N GLU A 237 -0.09 30.14 6.35
CA GLU A 237 -0.15 31.60 6.49
C GLU A 237 -1.54 32.16 6.85
N THR A 238 -2.63 31.38 6.68
CA THR A 238 -3.98 31.87 7.02
C THR A 238 -4.41 31.59 8.46
N GLY A 239 -3.67 30.75 9.20
CA GLY A 239 -3.99 30.40 10.59
C GLY A 239 -3.63 31.47 11.63
N ASP A 240 -2.67 32.35 11.34
CA ASP A 240 -2.18 33.36 12.32
C ASP A 240 -2.83 34.74 12.15
N ALA A 241 -3.50 35.01 11.02
CA ALA A 241 -4.12 36.29 10.76
C ALA A 241 -5.52 36.45 11.42
N THR A 242 -6.20 35.35 11.73
CA THR A 242 -7.54 35.39 12.37
C THR A 242 -7.51 35.47 13.88
N MET A 243 -6.35 35.26 14.52
CA MET A 243 -6.21 35.37 15.98
C MET A 243 -5.73 36.77 16.44
N ARG A 244 -5.33 37.65 15.52
CA ARG A 244 -4.83 39.00 15.87
C ARG A 244 -5.81 40.14 15.62
N GLY A 245 -7.04 39.87 15.27
CA GLY A 245 -8.01 40.87 14.90
C GLY A 245 -9.31 40.84 15.72
N SER A 246 -9.24 40.81 17.06
CA SER A 246 -10.40 41.24 17.88
C SER A 246 -10.00 42.51 18.61
N PRO A 247 -10.50 43.70 18.18
CA PRO A 247 -10.35 44.90 19.01
C PRO A 247 -11.21 44.74 20.26
N ALA A 248 -10.57 44.90 21.42
CA ALA A 248 -11.28 45.10 22.68
C ALA A 248 -12.24 46.26 22.52
N VAL A 249 -13.54 46.02 22.66
CA VAL A 249 -14.53 47.08 22.89
C VAL A 249 -14.40 47.43 24.35
N ALA A 250 -13.86 48.62 24.57
CA ALA A 250 -13.96 49.31 25.84
C ALA A 250 -15.37 49.92 25.93
N ASP A 251 -16.09 49.59 27.00
CA ASP A 251 -16.91 50.47 27.83
C ASP A 251 -17.25 49.74 29.12
#